data_0ffec3ae9be8db3ca7dff8db8a9913fe
#
_entry.id   0ffec3ae9be8db3ca7dff8db8a9913fe
#
_cell.length_a   1.000
_cell.length_b   1.000
_cell.length_c   1.000
_cell.angle_alpha   90.00
_cell.angle_beta   90.00
_cell.angle_gamma   90.00
#
_symmetry.space_group_name_H-M   'P 1'
#
loop_
_entity.id
_entity.type
_entity.pdbx_description
1 polymer ?
#
loop_
_entity_poly.entity_id
_entity_poly.type
_entity_poly.pdbx_seq_one_letter_code
_entity_poly.pdbx_strand_id
1 'polypeptide(L)'
;CNGASYIMIPRVPYYSRVFFFFFFSSRRRHTRCREVSWARNVYKRQVYHIPVMYLDTKCVLTNTAPIGAYRGAGRPEGIYPMERLMDMAAREMGIDPVSLRERNMIRTESLPYTTLAGDVIDSGNFKEVIKRAVRQMDWVGFEDRKAESERRGLLRGRGLACYVEWTGGELTETVRIEAESDGTVSLFSGTQGMGQGLETVFSQLLSEKLEIPLDEVRIVQGDTDQVKGLGSFGSRSLFVGGSALLEGAREFLEKGKELAAEELEAAVEDISFQNGRFEVVGTSIGLGIFELAARQAELSFSTETVKNLEERSWPNGCHIAEVEIDPETGSVKLVRHGSVDDTGNPINPMIVEGQLQGGIAQGAGQVLLERAVYDSEGQILTGSFMDYAMPRADDFPFFESSTYADAPCLTNPLGAKGVGEIGVVGSIPAIANAILDALWEQGVRTFDMPAYPQKIWKLLQKQSRETI
;
A
#
# COMPACT_ATOMS: atom_id res chain seq x y z
N CYS A 1 34.85 -1.69 3.55
CA CYS A 1 34.65 -1.19 2.19
C CYS A 1 33.45 -0.25 2.20
N ASN A 2 33.70 1.02 1.96
CA ASN A 2 32.72 2.09 2.03
C ASN A 2 31.97 2.19 0.70
N GLY A 3 30.67 1.93 0.71
CA GLY A 3 29.81 2.13 -0.43
C GLY A 3 28.75 3.18 -0.12
N ALA A 4 28.69 4.23 -0.90
CA ALA A 4 27.75 5.32 -0.75
C ALA A 4 26.84 5.39 -1.96
N SER A 5 25.54 5.57 -1.72
CA SER A 5 24.57 5.90 -2.77
C SER A 5 24.40 7.41 -2.84
N TYR A 6 24.43 7.96 -4.05
CA TYR A 6 24.27 9.40 -4.29
C TYR A 6 22.95 9.65 -4.99
N ILE A 7 22.16 10.58 -4.48
CA ILE A 7 21.03 11.16 -5.21
C ILE A 7 21.46 12.56 -5.63
N MET A 8 21.47 12.81 -6.94
CA MET A 8 21.77 14.11 -7.50
C MET A 8 20.47 14.79 -7.89
N ILE A 9 20.11 15.87 -7.21
CA ILE A 9 19.00 16.74 -7.60
C ILE A 9 19.53 17.72 -8.66
N PRO A 10 18.91 17.83 -9.84
CA PRO A 10 19.37 18.77 -10.85
C PRO A 10 19.28 20.21 -10.36
N ARG A 11 20.23 21.02 -10.79
CA ARG A 11 20.34 22.43 -10.46
C ARG A 11 19.03 23.19 -10.73
N VAL A 12 18.41 23.67 -9.68
CA VAL A 12 17.67 24.93 -9.75
C VAL A 12 18.74 26.03 -9.84
N PRO A 13 18.70 26.95 -10.79
CA PRO A 13 19.69 28.03 -10.88
C PRO A 13 19.72 28.78 -9.55
N TYR A 14 20.87 28.86 -8.91
CA TYR A 14 21.20 29.54 -7.65
C TYR A 14 21.42 28.74 -6.36
N TYR A 15 21.52 27.37 -6.37
CA TYR A 15 21.83 26.67 -5.11
C TYR A 15 22.94 25.66 -5.22
N SER A 16 23.77 25.56 -4.16
CA SER A 16 24.90 24.65 -4.02
C SER A 16 24.48 23.19 -4.04
N ARG A 17 25.35 22.32 -4.52
CA ARG A 17 25.14 20.86 -4.62
C ARG A 17 25.08 20.26 -3.21
N VAL A 18 23.98 19.56 -2.90
CA VAL A 18 23.84 18.77 -1.69
C VAL A 18 24.03 17.28 -2.07
N PHE A 19 24.93 16.59 -1.38
CA PHE A 19 25.22 15.18 -1.60
C PHE A 19 24.84 14.41 -0.34
N PHE A 20 24.09 13.31 -0.48
CA PHE A 20 23.72 12.42 0.61
C PHE A 20 24.21 11.00 0.38
N PHE A 21 24.67 10.37 1.46
CA PHE A 21 25.20 9.01 1.46
C PHE A 21 24.30 8.10 2.28
N PHE A 22 23.90 6.97 1.73
CA PHE A 22 23.17 5.95 2.45
C PHE A 22 23.94 4.63 2.47
N PHE A 23 23.98 3.96 3.62
CA PHE A 23 24.64 2.68 3.80
C PHE A 23 23.62 1.60 4.14
N PHE A 24 23.61 0.53 3.35
CA PHE A 24 22.85 -0.69 3.62
C PHE A 24 23.84 -1.86 3.70
N SER A 25 23.76 -2.68 4.77
CA SER A 25 24.73 -3.74 5.05
C SER A 25 24.06 -5.10 5.11
N SER A 26 24.42 -6.05 4.24
CA SER A 26 24.12 -7.47 4.39
C SER A 26 25.05 -8.40 3.60
N ARG A 27 25.48 -9.54 4.16
CA ARG A 27 26.41 -10.52 3.56
C ARG A 27 25.89 -11.96 3.58
N ARG A 28 25.51 -12.57 2.45
CA ARG A 28 25.80 -13.96 2.02
C ARG A 28 25.35 -14.28 0.58
N ARG A 29 26.02 -15.30 -0.02
CA ARG A 29 26.25 -15.54 -1.45
C ARG A 29 25.02 -15.87 -2.34
N HIS A 30 25.07 -15.34 -3.52
CA HIS A 30 24.77 -15.84 -4.90
C HIS A 30 23.34 -16.12 -5.39
N THR A 31 22.27 -16.20 -4.61
CA THR A 31 20.95 -16.56 -5.21
C THR A 31 19.84 -15.53 -5.04
N ARG A 32 20.03 -14.44 -4.30
CA ARG A 32 18.96 -13.49 -3.98
C ARG A 32 19.25 -12.00 -4.25
N CYS A 33 20.16 -11.68 -5.16
CA CYS A 33 20.33 -10.30 -5.63
C CYS A 33 19.11 -9.77 -6.43
N ARG A 34 18.15 -10.61 -6.76
CA ARG A 34 16.89 -10.18 -7.39
C ARG A 34 16.07 -9.27 -6.47
N GLU A 35 16.06 -9.54 -5.17
CA GLU A 35 15.27 -8.78 -4.17
C GLU A 35 15.79 -7.35 -3.94
N VAL A 36 17.05 -7.07 -4.24
CA VAL A 36 17.61 -5.72 -4.16
C VAL A 36 17.50 -4.96 -5.47
N SER A 37 17.30 -5.65 -6.60
CA SER A 37 17.12 -5.00 -7.89
C SER A 37 15.81 -4.20 -7.97
N TRP A 38 14.78 -4.61 -7.26
CA TRP A 38 13.53 -3.88 -7.18
C TRP A 38 13.63 -2.61 -6.32
N ALA A 39 14.43 -2.57 -5.26
CA ALA A 39 14.71 -1.33 -4.53
C ALA A 39 15.28 -0.24 -5.46
N ARG A 40 16.17 -0.59 -6.42
CA ARG A 40 16.68 0.38 -7.44
C ARG A 40 15.57 1.02 -8.25
N ASN A 41 14.52 0.26 -8.56
CA ASN A 41 13.43 0.77 -9.39
C ASN A 41 12.44 1.62 -8.60
N VAL A 42 12.28 1.38 -7.28
CA VAL A 42 11.38 2.18 -6.43
C VAL A 42 11.83 3.63 -6.33
N TYR A 43 13.14 3.89 -6.22
CA TYR A 43 13.66 5.27 -6.22
C TYR A 43 13.30 6.07 -7.48
N LYS A 44 13.01 5.39 -8.59
CA LYS A 44 12.64 6.02 -9.86
C LYS A 44 11.13 6.24 -10.00
N ARG A 45 10.33 5.72 -9.06
CA ARG A 45 8.86 5.78 -9.02
C ARG A 45 8.45 6.66 -7.85
N GLN A 46 8.34 7.95 -8.10
CA GLN A 46 8.04 8.96 -7.09
C GLN A 46 6.86 9.82 -7.53
N VAL A 47 6.19 10.46 -6.57
CA VAL A 47 5.16 11.48 -6.86
C VAL A 47 5.74 12.76 -7.46
N TYR A 48 7.07 12.88 -7.49
CA TYR A 48 7.78 14.08 -7.94
C TYR A 48 8.27 13.94 -9.38
N HIS A 49 8.18 15.04 -10.12
CA HIS A 49 8.83 15.17 -11.40
C HIS A 49 10.34 15.35 -11.22
N ILE A 50 11.10 14.27 -11.39
CA ILE A 50 12.56 14.26 -11.28
C ILE A 50 13.12 13.89 -12.67
N PRO A 51 13.68 14.85 -13.42
CA PRO A 51 14.09 14.59 -14.80
C PRO A 51 15.36 13.72 -14.94
N VAL A 52 16.23 13.72 -13.91
CA VAL A 52 17.46 12.93 -13.89
C VAL A 52 17.76 12.44 -12.50
N MET A 53 18.03 11.14 -12.39
CA MET A 53 18.41 10.50 -11.12
C MET A 53 19.57 9.55 -11.34
N TYR A 54 20.60 9.66 -10.51
CA TYR A 54 21.67 8.67 -10.43
C TYR A 54 21.52 7.90 -9.11
N LEU A 55 21.53 6.59 -9.18
CA LEU A 55 21.44 5.69 -8.04
C LEU A 55 22.53 4.62 -8.13
N ASP A 56 23.41 4.56 -7.14
CA ASP A 56 24.35 3.45 -6.92
C ASP A 56 23.92 2.66 -5.68
N THR A 57 23.61 1.37 -5.87
CA THR A 57 23.13 0.48 -4.80
C THR A 57 24.16 -0.63 -4.57
N LYS A 58 24.66 -0.73 -3.34
CA LYS A 58 25.57 -1.79 -2.92
C LYS A 58 24.88 -2.72 -1.92
N CYS A 59 24.73 -3.97 -2.32
CA CYS A 59 24.23 -5.02 -1.45
C CYS A 59 25.38 -5.59 -0.63
N VAL A 60 25.25 -5.55 0.69
CA VAL A 60 26.22 -6.11 1.62
C VAL A 60 25.50 -7.17 2.46
N LEU A 61 26.01 -8.40 2.46
CA LEU A 61 25.44 -9.51 3.24
C LEU A 61 26.00 -9.52 4.68
N THR A 62 25.19 -9.81 5.69
CA THR A 62 25.57 -9.90 7.10
C THR A 62 25.33 -11.30 7.68
N ASN A 63 25.71 -11.52 8.95
CA ASN A 63 25.45 -12.78 9.67
C ASN A 63 24.05 -12.84 10.29
N THR A 64 23.22 -11.83 10.07
CA THR A 64 21.83 -11.80 10.51
C THR A 64 20.94 -12.64 9.59
N ALA A 65 19.70 -12.87 10.00
CA ALA A 65 18.69 -13.51 9.15
C ALA A 65 18.58 -12.77 7.80
N PRO A 66 18.35 -13.49 6.70
CA PRO A 66 18.13 -12.85 5.39
C PRO A 66 16.92 -11.92 5.46
N ILE A 67 17.07 -10.73 4.90
CA ILE A 67 15.93 -9.83 4.68
C ILE A 67 15.06 -10.38 3.55
N GLY A 68 13.76 -10.28 3.72
CA GLY A 68 12.76 -10.66 2.72
C GLY A 68 11.75 -9.55 2.51
N ALA A 69 10.78 -9.81 1.65
CA ALA A 69 9.68 -8.88 1.43
C ALA A 69 8.85 -8.74 2.70
N TYR A 70 8.69 -7.52 3.17
CA TYR A 70 7.73 -7.13 4.20
C TYR A 70 6.63 -6.27 3.53
N ARG A 71 5.52 -6.02 4.18
CA ARG A 71 4.42 -5.19 3.67
C ARG A 71 4.94 -3.87 3.10
N GLY A 72 4.69 -3.59 1.80
CA GLY A 72 5.28 -2.47 1.06
C GLY A 72 6.51 -2.82 0.23
N ALA A 73 7.25 -3.87 0.60
CA ALA A 73 8.28 -4.57 -0.19
C ALA A 73 9.18 -3.65 -1.06
N GLY A 74 10.07 -2.86 -0.42
CA GLY A 74 11.02 -1.93 -1.05
C GLY A 74 10.48 -0.52 -1.26
N ARG A 75 9.17 -0.29 -1.27
CA ARG A 75 8.62 1.08 -1.34
C ARG A 75 8.92 1.87 -0.07
N PRO A 76 8.74 1.35 1.16
CA PRO A 76 9.21 2.04 2.36
C PRO A 76 10.69 2.41 2.28
N GLU A 77 11.55 1.49 1.85
CA GLU A 77 12.99 1.70 1.71
C GLU A 77 13.34 2.77 0.67
N GLY A 78 12.55 2.89 -0.40
CA GLY A 78 12.76 3.89 -1.44
C GLY A 78 12.17 5.26 -1.11
N ILE A 79 10.99 5.28 -0.51
CA ILE A 79 10.24 6.51 -0.22
C ILE A 79 10.79 7.20 1.03
N TYR A 80 11.21 6.44 2.05
CA TYR A 80 11.79 7.01 3.26
C TYR A 80 12.97 7.96 2.98
N PRO A 81 14.03 7.59 2.27
CA PRO A 81 15.12 8.52 1.98
C PRO A 81 14.70 9.69 1.07
N MET A 82 13.77 9.48 0.15
CA MET A 82 13.25 10.57 -0.69
C MET A 82 12.53 11.63 0.15
N GLU A 83 11.63 11.19 1.01
CA GLU A 83 10.85 12.08 1.88
C GLU A 83 11.72 12.76 2.95
N ARG A 84 12.78 12.07 3.42
CA ARG A 84 13.81 12.68 4.26
C ARG A 84 14.58 13.79 3.52
N LEU A 85 14.95 13.55 2.25
CA LEU A 85 15.61 14.55 1.42
C LEU A 85 14.74 15.76 1.16
N MET A 86 13.46 15.56 0.88
CA MET A 86 12.50 16.65 0.67
C MET A 86 12.34 17.51 1.93
N ASP A 87 12.30 16.87 3.12
CA ASP A 87 12.19 17.56 4.38
C ASP A 87 13.47 18.35 4.73
N MET A 88 14.64 17.75 4.55
CA MET A 88 15.92 18.41 4.74
C MET A 88 16.13 19.59 3.78
N ALA A 89 15.80 19.40 2.50
CA ALA A 89 15.90 20.44 1.50
C ALA A 89 14.96 21.63 1.84
N ALA A 90 13.73 21.34 2.28
CA ALA A 90 12.80 22.38 2.71
C ALA A 90 13.39 23.25 3.82
N ARG A 91 14.01 22.63 4.83
CA ARG A 91 14.67 23.32 5.94
C ARG A 91 15.88 24.13 5.51
N GLU A 92 16.79 23.54 4.73
CA GLU A 92 17.98 24.24 4.23
C GLU A 92 17.65 25.42 3.32
N MET A 93 16.56 25.33 2.57
CA MET A 93 16.09 26.38 1.67
C MET A 93 15.18 27.41 2.36
N GLY A 94 14.78 27.17 3.60
CA GLY A 94 13.79 28.01 4.30
C GLY A 94 12.43 28.02 3.63
N ILE A 95 12.04 26.92 3.00
CA ILE A 95 10.74 26.74 2.31
C ILE A 95 9.86 25.82 3.14
N ASP A 96 8.59 26.14 3.26
CA ASP A 96 7.62 25.24 3.87
C ASP A 96 7.62 23.87 3.19
N PRO A 97 7.69 22.74 3.95
CA PRO A 97 7.82 21.40 3.38
C PRO A 97 6.64 20.97 2.51
N VAL A 98 5.43 21.50 2.76
CA VAL A 98 4.26 21.27 1.89
C VAL A 98 4.48 21.97 0.55
N SER A 99 4.85 23.25 0.59
CA SER A 99 5.10 24.08 -0.59
C SER A 99 6.21 23.53 -1.48
N LEU A 100 7.28 22.98 -0.89
CA LEU A 100 8.37 22.37 -1.66
C LEU A 100 7.87 21.13 -2.40
N ARG A 101 7.08 20.27 -1.76
CA ARG A 101 6.49 19.08 -2.37
C ARG A 101 5.54 19.44 -3.50
N GLU A 102 4.59 20.36 -3.27
CA GLU A 102 3.64 20.81 -4.29
C GLU A 102 4.31 21.35 -5.58
N ARG A 103 5.44 22.07 -5.44
CA ARG A 103 6.21 22.60 -6.58
C ARG A 103 6.83 21.51 -7.45
N ASN A 104 7.16 20.36 -6.84
CA ASN A 104 7.87 19.27 -7.50
C ASN A 104 6.97 18.10 -7.89
N MET A 105 5.70 18.08 -7.48
CA MET A 105 4.77 17.00 -7.81
C MET A 105 4.49 16.91 -9.31
N ILE A 106 4.33 15.67 -9.78
CA ILE A 106 3.80 15.39 -11.12
C ILE A 106 2.43 16.07 -11.22
N ARG A 107 2.22 16.81 -12.31
CA ARG A 107 0.96 17.52 -12.54
C ARG A 107 -0.10 16.58 -13.09
N THR A 108 -1.35 16.75 -12.68
CA THR A 108 -2.48 15.96 -13.18
C THR A 108 -2.60 16.04 -14.70
N GLU A 109 -2.32 17.22 -15.27
CA GLU A 109 -2.37 17.47 -16.72
C GLU A 109 -1.25 16.75 -17.49
N SER A 110 -0.24 16.24 -16.78
CA SER A 110 0.87 15.46 -17.37
C SER A 110 0.61 13.95 -17.35
N LEU A 111 -0.53 13.50 -16.85
CA LEU A 111 -0.92 12.09 -16.86
C LEU A 111 -1.51 11.72 -18.26
N PRO A 112 -1.23 10.51 -18.76
CA PRO A 112 -0.37 9.48 -18.18
C PRO A 112 1.11 9.88 -18.17
N TYR A 113 1.80 9.63 -17.05
CA TYR A 113 3.19 10.04 -16.84
C TYR A 113 4.14 8.85 -16.86
N THR A 114 5.15 8.89 -17.74
CA THR A 114 6.19 7.86 -17.79
C THR A 114 7.30 8.17 -16.78
N THR A 115 7.50 7.27 -15.83
CA THR A 115 8.52 7.37 -14.78
C THR A 115 9.92 7.13 -15.33
N LEU A 116 10.97 7.47 -14.58
CA LEU A 116 12.36 7.14 -14.91
C LEU A 116 12.64 5.61 -14.97
N ALA A 117 11.75 4.79 -14.47
CA ALA A 117 11.81 3.33 -14.56
C ALA A 117 11.16 2.79 -15.85
N GLY A 118 10.47 3.65 -16.61
CA GLY A 118 9.71 3.26 -17.80
C GLY A 118 8.26 2.85 -17.54
N ASP A 119 7.82 2.87 -16.27
CA ASP A 119 6.44 2.56 -15.93
C ASP A 119 5.54 3.79 -16.19
N VAL A 120 4.27 3.55 -16.48
CA VAL A 120 3.27 4.58 -16.78
C VAL A 120 2.31 4.73 -15.61
N ILE A 121 2.28 5.91 -15.00
CA ILE A 121 1.26 6.30 -14.02
C ILE A 121 0.05 6.80 -14.79
N ASP A 122 -1.05 6.07 -14.70
CA ASP A 122 -2.27 6.31 -15.47
C ASP A 122 -3.14 7.44 -14.92
N SER A 123 -3.27 7.50 -13.60
CA SER A 123 -4.21 8.38 -12.91
C SER A 123 -3.70 8.83 -11.53
N GLY A 124 -4.18 10.00 -11.08
CA GLY A 124 -3.87 10.55 -9.76
C GLY A 124 -4.06 12.06 -9.71
N ASN A 125 -4.25 12.60 -8.50
CA ASN A 125 -4.27 14.03 -8.24
C ASN A 125 -3.43 14.35 -6.99
N PHE A 126 -2.12 14.24 -7.12
CA PHE A 126 -1.16 14.31 -6.01
C PHE A 126 -1.27 15.63 -5.22
N LYS A 127 -1.54 16.76 -5.93
CA LYS A 127 -1.70 18.07 -5.26
C LYS A 127 -2.98 18.18 -4.46
N GLU A 128 -4.08 17.59 -4.92
CA GLU A 128 -5.32 17.61 -4.15
C GLU A 128 -5.22 16.70 -2.93
N VAL A 129 -4.55 15.55 -3.06
CA VAL A 129 -4.30 14.62 -1.96
C VAL A 129 -3.51 15.30 -0.83
N ILE A 130 -2.39 15.97 -1.12
CA ILE A 130 -1.63 16.70 -0.09
C ILE A 130 -2.45 17.84 0.52
N LYS A 131 -3.23 18.60 -0.27
CA LYS A 131 -4.07 19.67 0.24
C LYS A 131 -5.16 19.18 1.18
N ARG A 132 -5.79 18.04 0.86
CA ARG A 132 -6.78 17.42 1.74
C ARG A 132 -6.13 16.95 3.05
N ALA A 133 -4.96 16.28 2.99
CA ALA A 133 -4.23 15.84 4.17
C ALA A 133 -3.82 17.01 5.08
N VAL A 134 -3.28 18.07 4.52
CA VAL A 134 -2.88 19.32 5.23
C VAL A 134 -4.08 19.95 5.94
N ARG A 135 -5.23 20.00 5.28
CA ARG A 135 -6.47 20.53 5.85
C ARG A 135 -7.03 19.64 6.94
N GLN A 136 -7.12 18.33 6.70
CA GLN A 136 -7.61 17.33 7.64
C GLN A 136 -6.81 17.35 8.95
N MET A 137 -5.49 17.45 8.85
CA MET A 137 -4.58 17.44 9.99
C MET A 137 -4.35 18.82 10.62
N ASP A 138 -5.05 19.85 10.14
CA ASP A 138 -4.88 21.22 10.64
C ASP A 138 -3.39 21.62 10.73
N TRP A 139 -2.71 21.55 9.58
CA TRP A 139 -1.27 21.81 9.50
C TRP A 139 -0.88 23.20 10.04
N VAL A 140 -1.75 24.20 9.87
CA VAL A 140 -1.50 25.58 10.31
C VAL A 140 -1.56 25.71 11.83
N GLY A 141 -2.50 25.03 12.49
CA GLY A 141 -2.65 25.03 13.95
C GLY A 141 -1.56 24.28 14.72
N PHE A 142 -0.52 23.79 14.04
CA PHE A 142 0.56 23.04 14.70
C PHE A 142 1.34 23.87 15.72
N GLU A 143 1.60 25.16 15.44
CA GLU A 143 2.41 26.01 16.33
C GLU A 143 1.74 26.19 17.71
N ASP A 144 0.42 26.28 17.77
CA ASP A 144 -0.33 26.35 19.03
C ASP A 144 -0.20 25.02 19.81
N ARG A 145 -0.28 23.89 19.10
CA ARG A 145 -0.10 22.57 19.71
C ARG A 145 1.34 22.34 20.18
N LYS A 146 2.33 22.84 19.44
CA LYS A 146 3.74 22.81 19.82
C LYS A 146 3.96 23.61 21.12
N ALA A 147 3.46 24.83 21.17
CA ALA A 147 3.56 25.69 22.36
C ALA A 147 2.89 25.06 23.60
N GLU A 148 1.79 24.32 23.41
CA GLU A 148 1.14 23.56 24.49
C GLU A 148 2.03 22.44 25.02
N SER A 149 2.69 21.68 24.14
CA SER A 149 3.62 20.62 24.51
C SER A 149 4.85 21.18 25.24
N GLU A 150 5.38 22.30 24.76
CA GLU A 150 6.53 23.00 25.39
C GLU A 150 6.19 23.47 26.82
N ARG A 151 4.97 23.95 27.07
CA ARG A 151 4.52 24.29 28.44
C ARG A 151 4.48 23.10 29.39
N ARG A 152 4.39 21.89 28.84
CA ARG A 152 4.48 20.63 29.59
C ARG A 152 5.90 20.05 29.66
N GLY A 153 6.90 20.76 29.11
CA GLY A 153 8.29 20.31 29.07
C GLY A 153 8.57 19.26 27.97
N LEU A 154 7.68 19.10 27.00
CA LEU A 154 7.80 18.13 25.92
C LEU A 154 8.24 18.80 24.62
N LEU A 155 9.04 18.11 23.82
CA LEU A 155 9.36 18.50 22.45
C LEU A 155 8.27 17.98 21.52
N ARG A 156 7.68 18.83 20.68
CA ARG A 156 6.69 18.39 19.68
C ARG A 156 7.22 18.64 18.29
N GLY A 157 7.01 17.65 17.41
CA GLY A 157 7.36 17.75 16.01
C GLY A 157 6.25 17.24 15.11
N ARG A 158 6.21 17.76 13.89
CA ARG A 158 5.34 17.32 12.81
C ARG A 158 6.15 16.82 11.63
N GLY A 159 5.60 15.87 10.90
CA GLY A 159 6.19 15.37 9.68
C GLY A 159 5.14 14.99 8.67
N LEU A 160 5.48 15.15 7.40
CA LEU A 160 4.64 14.66 6.32
C LEU A 160 5.46 13.83 5.34
N ALA A 161 4.75 12.96 4.61
CA ALA A 161 5.32 12.18 3.53
C ALA A 161 4.28 11.97 2.43
N CYS A 162 4.72 12.14 1.19
CA CYS A 162 3.93 11.83 0.01
C CYS A 162 4.54 10.60 -0.69
N TYR A 163 3.69 9.74 -1.21
CA TYR A 163 4.14 8.53 -1.87
C TYR A 163 3.30 8.20 -3.09
N VAL A 164 3.89 7.46 -4.02
CA VAL A 164 3.21 6.64 -5.00
C VAL A 164 3.68 5.21 -4.83
N GLU A 165 2.73 4.31 -4.84
CA GLU A 165 2.99 2.88 -4.85
C GLU A 165 2.53 2.28 -6.17
N TRP A 166 3.10 1.17 -6.59
CA TRP A 166 2.62 0.39 -7.71
C TRP A 166 2.12 -0.97 -7.21
N THR A 167 0.98 -1.40 -7.72
CA THR A 167 0.48 -2.73 -7.45
C THR A 167 1.48 -3.75 -7.96
N GLY A 168 2.03 -4.56 -7.06
CA GLY A 168 3.18 -5.43 -7.34
C GLY A 168 2.83 -6.81 -7.84
N GLY A 169 3.88 -7.61 -8.11
CA GLY A 169 3.77 -9.01 -8.49
C GLY A 169 3.35 -9.24 -9.94
N GLU A 170 2.92 -10.47 -10.21
CA GLU A 170 2.40 -10.90 -11.50
C GLU A 170 1.00 -10.32 -11.75
N LEU A 171 0.74 -9.93 -12.99
CA LEU A 171 -0.55 -9.34 -13.41
C LEU A 171 -1.53 -10.36 -13.97
N THR A 172 -1.30 -11.65 -13.70
CA THR A 172 -2.14 -12.77 -14.13
C THR A 172 -2.83 -13.39 -12.93
N GLU A 173 -4.11 -13.69 -13.05
CA GLU A 173 -4.85 -14.47 -12.05
C GLU A 173 -5.87 -15.39 -12.71
N THR A 174 -6.13 -16.54 -12.05
CA THR A 174 -7.10 -17.54 -12.47
C THR A 174 -8.27 -17.55 -11.49
N VAL A 175 -9.46 -17.61 -12.03
CA VAL A 175 -10.69 -17.86 -11.28
C VAL A 175 -11.51 -18.97 -11.97
N ARG A 176 -12.24 -19.75 -11.19
CA ARG A 176 -13.28 -20.66 -11.68
C ARG A 176 -14.59 -20.34 -10.97
N ILE A 177 -15.65 -20.19 -11.72
CA ILE A 177 -17.01 -19.96 -11.21
C ILE A 177 -17.82 -21.21 -11.55
N GLU A 178 -18.53 -21.73 -10.56
CA GLU A 178 -19.33 -22.95 -10.68
C GLU A 178 -20.65 -22.80 -9.96
N ALA A 179 -21.77 -23.01 -10.68
CA ALA A 179 -23.10 -23.09 -10.07
C ALA A 179 -23.37 -24.55 -9.67
N GLU A 180 -23.69 -24.73 -8.40
CA GLU A 180 -24.00 -26.02 -7.81
C GLU A 180 -25.52 -26.22 -7.71
N SER A 181 -25.98 -27.47 -7.82
CA SER A 181 -27.40 -27.81 -7.75
C SER A 181 -28.01 -27.62 -6.34
N ASP A 182 -27.16 -27.40 -5.34
CA ASP A 182 -27.58 -27.14 -3.94
C ASP A 182 -28.04 -25.71 -3.68
N GLY A 183 -27.95 -24.84 -4.70
CA GLY A 183 -28.35 -23.43 -4.61
C GLY A 183 -27.19 -22.49 -4.28
N THR A 184 -25.94 -22.92 -4.50
CA THR A 184 -24.75 -22.08 -4.32
C THR A 184 -24.00 -21.81 -5.62
N VAL A 185 -23.34 -20.65 -5.70
CA VAL A 185 -22.33 -20.36 -6.72
C VAL A 185 -20.98 -20.26 -6.03
N SER A 186 -20.08 -21.19 -6.37
CA SER A 186 -18.73 -21.23 -5.86
C SER A 186 -17.77 -20.44 -6.74
N LEU A 187 -17.01 -19.51 -6.16
CA LEU A 187 -15.87 -18.84 -6.80
C LEU A 187 -14.57 -19.43 -6.24
N PHE A 188 -13.85 -20.14 -7.07
CA PHE A 188 -12.48 -20.57 -6.79
C PHE A 188 -11.50 -19.50 -7.28
N SER A 189 -10.66 -19.00 -6.40
CA SER A 189 -9.71 -17.94 -6.76
C SER A 189 -8.28 -18.33 -6.39
N GLY A 190 -7.35 -18.07 -7.30
CA GLY A 190 -5.91 -18.27 -7.08
C GLY A 190 -5.28 -17.25 -6.12
N THR A 191 -6.03 -16.25 -5.65
CA THR A 191 -5.63 -15.38 -4.53
C THR A 191 -5.82 -16.10 -3.20
N GLN A 192 -5.24 -15.55 -2.11
CA GLN A 192 -5.30 -16.18 -0.80
C GLN A 192 -5.90 -15.22 0.24
N GLY A 193 -6.89 -15.70 0.99
CA GLY A 193 -7.39 -15.05 2.19
C GLY A 193 -6.37 -15.14 3.34
N MET A 194 -6.01 -14.00 3.94
CA MET A 194 -5.13 -13.91 5.10
C MET A 194 -5.63 -12.85 6.09
N GLY A 195 -6.94 -12.65 6.17
CA GLY A 195 -7.59 -11.68 7.06
C GLY A 195 -7.83 -10.29 6.45
N GLN A 196 -7.52 -10.08 5.15
CA GLN A 196 -7.67 -8.80 4.47
C GLN A 196 -9.05 -8.59 3.82
N GLY A 197 -10.04 -9.45 4.10
CA GLY A 197 -11.44 -9.29 3.70
C GLY A 197 -11.74 -9.66 2.24
N LEU A 198 -10.92 -10.49 1.58
CA LEU A 198 -11.15 -10.88 0.18
C LEU A 198 -12.44 -11.67 0.00
N GLU A 199 -12.76 -12.58 0.91
CA GLU A 199 -13.99 -13.36 0.88
C GLU A 199 -15.22 -12.43 0.80
N THR A 200 -15.28 -11.43 1.65
CA THR A 200 -16.37 -10.44 1.66
C THR A 200 -16.44 -9.67 0.35
N VAL A 201 -15.31 -9.14 -0.11
CA VAL A 201 -15.27 -8.28 -1.32
C VAL A 201 -15.60 -9.07 -2.57
N PHE A 202 -15.09 -10.29 -2.70
CA PHE A 202 -15.37 -11.16 -3.85
C PHE A 202 -16.83 -11.63 -3.85
N SER A 203 -17.40 -11.94 -2.67
CA SER A 203 -18.82 -12.25 -2.55
C SER A 203 -19.69 -11.07 -2.99
N GLN A 204 -19.35 -9.85 -2.56
CA GLN A 204 -20.07 -8.64 -2.99
C GLN A 204 -20.03 -8.45 -4.51
N LEU A 205 -18.85 -8.58 -5.11
CA LEU A 205 -18.68 -8.44 -6.56
C LEU A 205 -19.44 -9.51 -7.36
N LEU A 206 -19.36 -10.77 -6.92
CA LEU A 206 -20.00 -11.86 -7.63
C LEU A 206 -21.52 -11.82 -7.47
N SER A 207 -22.02 -11.56 -6.25
CA SER A 207 -23.43 -11.36 -5.96
C SER A 207 -24.03 -10.25 -6.83
N GLU A 208 -23.34 -9.10 -6.94
CA GLU A 208 -23.77 -7.99 -7.80
C GLU A 208 -23.81 -8.39 -9.28
N LYS A 209 -22.81 -9.12 -9.77
CA LYS A 209 -22.72 -9.50 -11.19
C LYS A 209 -23.68 -10.60 -11.60
N LEU A 210 -23.96 -11.52 -10.70
CA LEU A 210 -24.91 -12.60 -10.93
C LEU A 210 -26.33 -12.28 -10.43
N GLU A 211 -26.53 -11.12 -9.82
CA GLU A 211 -27.81 -10.67 -9.27
C GLU A 211 -28.45 -11.73 -8.36
N ILE A 212 -27.63 -12.35 -7.49
CA ILE A 212 -28.03 -13.37 -6.52
C ILE A 212 -27.73 -12.90 -5.08
N PRO A 213 -28.41 -13.42 -4.06
CA PRO A 213 -28.11 -13.15 -2.65
C PRO A 213 -26.67 -13.46 -2.27
N LEU A 214 -26.10 -12.71 -1.31
CA LEU A 214 -24.74 -12.92 -0.82
C LEU A 214 -24.54 -14.30 -0.16
N ASP A 215 -25.54 -14.83 0.49
CA ASP A 215 -25.53 -16.13 1.16
C ASP A 215 -25.60 -17.32 0.18
N GLU A 216 -25.88 -17.07 -1.08
CA GLU A 216 -25.76 -18.03 -2.17
C GLU A 216 -24.37 -18.05 -2.81
N VAL A 217 -23.44 -17.18 -2.38
CA VAL A 217 -22.07 -17.12 -2.89
C VAL A 217 -21.09 -17.74 -1.92
N ARG A 218 -20.25 -18.66 -2.42
CA ARG A 218 -19.19 -19.32 -1.68
C ARG A 218 -17.84 -19.00 -2.28
N ILE A 219 -16.89 -18.54 -1.46
CA ILE A 219 -15.52 -18.26 -1.89
C ILE A 219 -14.59 -19.37 -1.45
N VAL A 220 -13.82 -19.94 -2.39
CA VAL A 220 -12.83 -20.99 -2.15
C VAL A 220 -11.45 -20.47 -2.52
N GLN A 221 -10.55 -20.41 -1.54
CA GLN A 221 -9.18 -19.93 -1.67
C GLN A 221 -8.20 -20.85 -0.93
N GLY A 222 -6.92 -20.85 -1.33
CA GLY A 222 -5.86 -21.57 -0.62
C GLY A 222 -5.80 -23.05 -0.93
N ASP A 223 -6.59 -23.55 -1.87
CA ASP A 223 -6.58 -24.94 -2.35
C ASP A 223 -6.04 -25.00 -3.79
N THR A 224 -4.78 -25.44 -3.93
CA THR A 224 -4.10 -25.52 -5.23
C THR A 224 -4.52 -26.74 -6.07
N ASP A 225 -5.27 -27.66 -5.49
CA ASP A 225 -5.88 -28.78 -6.23
C ASP A 225 -7.14 -28.31 -6.98
N GLN A 226 -7.78 -27.25 -6.50
CA GLN A 226 -8.99 -26.67 -7.09
C GLN A 226 -8.69 -25.61 -8.14
N VAL A 227 -7.75 -24.70 -7.85
CA VAL A 227 -7.35 -23.61 -8.77
C VAL A 227 -5.88 -23.26 -8.58
N LYS A 228 -5.18 -23.07 -9.68
CA LYS A 228 -3.79 -22.61 -9.65
C LYS A 228 -3.75 -21.11 -9.53
N GLY A 229 -2.93 -20.60 -8.60
CA GLY A 229 -2.74 -19.18 -8.40
C GLY A 229 -1.45 -18.87 -7.68
N LEU A 230 -1.15 -17.57 -7.55
CA LEU A 230 0.08 -17.08 -6.95
C LEU A 230 -0.11 -16.58 -5.50
N GLY A 231 -1.33 -16.61 -5.00
CA GLY A 231 -1.67 -16.09 -3.68
C GLY A 231 -1.76 -14.55 -3.62
N SER A 232 -1.69 -14.02 -2.40
CA SER A 232 -1.89 -12.60 -2.12
C SER A 232 -0.60 -11.93 -1.67
N PHE A 233 -0.10 -10.96 -2.44
CA PHE A 233 1.09 -10.14 -2.17
C PHE A 233 1.08 -8.90 -3.08
N GLY A 234 1.87 -7.88 -2.75
CA GLY A 234 2.04 -6.70 -3.60
C GLY A 234 0.75 -5.93 -3.90
N SER A 235 -0.24 -6.01 -3.02
CA SER A 235 -1.54 -5.33 -3.13
C SER A 235 -2.38 -5.73 -4.37
N ARG A 236 -2.07 -6.90 -4.99
CA ARG A 236 -2.64 -7.35 -6.28
C ARG A 236 -4.01 -8.02 -6.17
N SER A 237 -4.40 -8.51 -4.99
CA SER A 237 -5.51 -9.47 -4.86
C SER A 237 -6.84 -8.93 -5.39
N LEU A 238 -7.25 -7.71 -5.01
CA LEU A 238 -8.46 -7.10 -5.58
C LEU A 238 -8.21 -6.62 -7.03
N PHE A 239 -7.09 -5.96 -7.27
CA PHE A 239 -6.79 -5.37 -8.57
C PHE A 239 -6.74 -6.43 -9.69
N VAL A 240 -5.97 -7.52 -9.52
CA VAL A 240 -5.86 -8.59 -10.52
C VAL A 240 -6.96 -9.64 -10.32
N GLY A 241 -7.14 -10.15 -9.10
CA GLY A 241 -8.14 -11.17 -8.80
C GLY A 241 -9.57 -10.73 -8.99
N GLY A 242 -9.91 -9.50 -8.58
CA GLY A 242 -11.23 -8.92 -8.83
C GLY A 242 -11.48 -8.65 -10.33
N SER A 243 -10.44 -8.28 -11.09
CA SER A 243 -10.55 -8.16 -12.55
C SER A 243 -10.79 -9.51 -13.23
N ALA A 244 -10.13 -10.57 -12.74
CA ALA A 244 -10.36 -11.94 -13.21
C ALA A 244 -11.78 -12.42 -12.87
N LEU A 245 -12.27 -12.09 -11.65
CA LEU A 245 -13.65 -12.38 -11.24
C LEU A 245 -14.67 -11.73 -12.17
N LEU A 246 -14.51 -10.44 -12.50
CA LEU A 246 -15.46 -9.77 -13.39
C LEU A 246 -15.46 -10.36 -14.79
N GLU A 247 -14.30 -10.72 -15.32
CA GLU A 247 -14.20 -11.41 -16.61
C GLU A 247 -14.83 -12.79 -16.55
N GLY A 248 -14.51 -13.57 -15.49
CA GLY A 248 -15.10 -14.88 -15.27
C GLY A 248 -16.60 -14.85 -15.11
N ALA A 249 -17.14 -13.86 -14.40
CA ALA A 249 -18.60 -13.68 -14.28
C ALA A 249 -19.24 -13.38 -15.64
N ARG A 250 -18.61 -12.55 -16.49
CA ARG A 250 -19.07 -12.29 -17.85
C ARG A 250 -19.13 -13.59 -18.68
N GLU A 251 -18.04 -14.36 -18.67
CA GLU A 251 -17.96 -15.63 -19.41
C GLU A 251 -18.94 -16.67 -18.86
N PHE A 252 -19.15 -16.69 -17.54
CA PHE A 252 -20.13 -17.57 -16.90
C PHE A 252 -21.56 -17.23 -17.35
N LEU A 253 -21.91 -15.94 -17.40
CA LEU A 253 -23.23 -15.51 -17.89
C LEU A 253 -23.43 -15.78 -19.38
N GLU A 254 -22.39 -15.63 -20.19
CA GLU A 254 -22.45 -15.97 -21.63
C GLU A 254 -22.69 -17.47 -21.82
N LYS A 255 -21.94 -18.32 -21.13
CA LYS A 255 -22.17 -19.78 -21.13
C LYS A 255 -23.57 -20.13 -20.62
N GLY A 256 -24.04 -19.45 -19.57
CA GLY A 256 -25.40 -19.62 -19.05
C GLY A 256 -26.49 -19.28 -20.07
N LYS A 257 -26.31 -18.25 -20.89
CA LYS A 257 -27.21 -17.92 -21.98
C LYS A 257 -27.23 -19.01 -23.06
N GLU A 258 -26.08 -19.55 -23.43
CA GLU A 258 -25.97 -20.66 -24.40
C GLU A 258 -26.73 -21.89 -23.89
N LEU A 259 -26.48 -22.31 -22.65
CA LEU A 259 -27.17 -23.45 -22.04
C LEU A 259 -28.65 -23.24 -21.88
N ALA A 260 -29.06 -22.02 -21.48
CA ALA A 260 -30.49 -21.70 -21.36
C ALA A 260 -31.21 -21.67 -22.73
N ALA A 261 -30.52 -21.22 -23.78
CA ALA A 261 -31.06 -21.25 -25.15
C ALA A 261 -31.33 -22.67 -25.64
N GLU A 262 -30.44 -23.61 -25.35
CA GLU A 262 -30.62 -25.04 -25.64
C GLU A 262 -31.81 -25.62 -24.87
N GLU A 263 -31.87 -25.36 -23.55
CA GLU A 263 -32.93 -25.87 -22.68
C GLU A 263 -34.34 -25.28 -22.98
N LEU A 264 -34.38 -24.05 -23.46
CA LEU A 264 -35.63 -23.32 -23.75
C LEU A 264 -35.99 -23.34 -25.23
N GLU A 265 -35.26 -24.05 -26.08
CA GLU A 265 -35.43 -24.10 -27.53
C GLU A 265 -35.53 -22.69 -28.17
N ALA A 266 -34.67 -21.75 -27.73
CA ALA A 266 -34.65 -20.35 -28.18
C ALA A 266 -33.30 -19.99 -28.81
N ALA A 267 -33.21 -18.87 -29.52
CA ALA A 267 -31.94 -18.36 -30.00
C ALA A 267 -31.15 -17.69 -28.84
N VAL A 268 -29.84 -17.78 -28.82
CA VAL A 268 -29.01 -17.19 -27.77
C VAL A 268 -29.19 -15.68 -27.65
N GLU A 269 -29.41 -15.02 -28.80
CA GLU A 269 -29.63 -13.58 -28.90
C GLU A 269 -30.97 -13.15 -28.25
N ASP A 270 -31.93 -14.08 -28.11
CA ASP A 270 -33.21 -13.88 -27.47
C ASP A 270 -33.18 -14.16 -25.96
N ILE A 271 -32.04 -14.62 -25.41
CA ILE A 271 -31.89 -14.85 -23.97
C ILE A 271 -31.33 -13.58 -23.29
N SER A 272 -32.10 -13.03 -22.37
CA SER A 272 -31.66 -11.99 -21.42
C SER A 272 -31.33 -12.59 -20.06
N PHE A 273 -30.52 -11.90 -19.29
CA PHE A 273 -30.23 -12.26 -17.90
C PHE A 273 -30.65 -11.12 -16.98
N GLN A 274 -31.47 -11.43 -16.00
CA GLN A 274 -31.88 -10.49 -14.95
C GLN A 274 -32.33 -11.23 -13.68
N ASN A 275 -32.02 -10.65 -12.52
CA ASN A 275 -32.41 -11.20 -11.20
C ASN A 275 -32.03 -12.68 -11.01
N GLY A 276 -30.82 -13.07 -11.41
CA GLY A 276 -30.34 -14.44 -11.30
C GLY A 276 -31.00 -15.43 -12.26
N ARG A 277 -31.70 -14.96 -13.32
CA ARG A 277 -32.48 -15.79 -14.26
C ARG A 277 -32.11 -15.49 -15.71
N PHE A 278 -32.13 -16.53 -16.53
CA PHE A 278 -32.03 -16.48 -17.98
C PHE A 278 -33.46 -16.57 -18.53
N GLU A 279 -33.93 -15.58 -19.29
CA GLU A 279 -35.30 -15.47 -19.74
C GLU A 279 -35.37 -15.18 -21.24
N VAL A 280 -36.32 -15.81 -21.94
CA VAL A 280 -36.60 -15.48 -23.35
C VAL A 280 -37.28 -14.13 -23.43
N VAL A 281 -36.63 -13.18 -24.12
CA VAL A 281 -37.08 -11.78 -24.26
C VAL A 281 -38.55 -11.68 -24.70
N GLY A 282 -39.35 -10.90 -23.96
CA GLY A 282 -40.74 -10.69 -24.25
C GLY A 282 -41.68 -11.79 -23.78
N THR A 283 -41.20 -12.77 -23.03
CA THR A 283 -41.99 -13.86 -22.44
C THR A 283 -41.77 -13.97 -20.95
N SER A 284 -42.45 -14.86 -20.26
CA SER A 284 -42.19 -15.29 -18.88
C SER A 284 -41.48 -16.63 -18.80
N ILE A 285 -40.96 -17.12 -19.93
CA ILE A 285 -40.25 -18.39 -20.00
C ILE A 285 -38.79 -18.16 -19.65
N GLY A 286 -38.29 -18.87 -18.64
CA GLY A 286 -36.91 -18.70 -18.20
C GLY A 286 -36.51 -19.70 -17.12
N LEU A 287 -35.20 -19.77 -16.86
CA LEU A 287 -34.59 -20.65 -15.87
C LEU A 287 -33.66 -19.81 -14.94
N GLY A 288 -33.73 -20.06 -13.65
CA GLY A 288 -32.72 -19.54 -12.70
C GLY A 288 -31.38 -20.21 -12.88
N ILE A 289 -30.32 -19.56 -12.38
CA ILE A 289 -28.94 -20.14 -12.43
C ILE A 289 -28.92 -21.56 -11.85
N PHE A 290 -29.53 -21.79 -10.70
CA PHE A 290 -29.54 -23.10 -10.03
C PHE A 290 -30.48 -24.12 -10.71
N GLU A 291 -31.59 -23.65 -11.29
CA GLU A 291 -32.46 -24.51 -12.11
C GLU A 291 -31.72 -25.01 -13.35
N LEU A 292 -30.93 -24.12 -13.97
CA LEU A 292 -30.12 -24.45 -15.13
C LEU A 292 -28.97 -25.41 -14.71
N ALA A 293 -28.28 -25.14 -13.61
CA ALA A 293 -27.23 -26.01 -13.07
C ALA A 293 -27.75 -27.44 -12.78
N ALA A 294 -28.96 -27.56 -12.21
CA ALA A 294 -29.57 -28.85 -11.91
C ALA A 294 -29.91 -29.67 -13.18
N ARG A 295 -30.13 -29.01 -14.32
CA ARG A 295 -30.36 -29.69 -15.60
C ARG A 295 -29.09 -30.16 -16.31
N GLN A 296 -27.95 -29.57 -15.93
CA GLN A 296 -26.63 -29.88 -16.51
C GLN A 296 -25.89 -30.99 -15.73
N ALA A 297 -26.60 -32.05 -15.31
CA ALA A 297 -26.09 -33.07 -14.39
C ALA A 297 -24.80 -33.80 -14.86
N GLU A 298 -24.48 -33.81 -16.17
CA GLU A 298 -23.26 -34.42 -16.72
C GLU A 298 -22.21 -33.36 -17.14
N LEU A 299 -22.59 -32.11 -17.32
CA LEU A 299 -21.75 -30.98 -17.71
C LEU A 299 -21.85 -29.89 -16.63
N SER A 300 -20.93 -29.84 -15.70
CA SER A 300 -20.96 -28.80 -14.66
C SER A 300 -21.14 -27.40 -15.28
N PHE A 301 -22.11 -26.61 -14.79
CA PHE A 301 -22.24 -25.22 -15.17
C PHE A 301 -21.11 -24.42 -14.51
N SER A 302 -19.95 -24.47 -15.13
CA SER A 302 -18.73 -23.83 -14.64
C SER A 302 -17.92 -23.21 -15.78
N THR A 303 -17.17 -22.17 -15.44
CA THR A 303 -16.16 -21.56 -16.32
C THR A 303 -14.86 -21.37 -15.57
N GLU A 304 -13.71 -21.53 -16.26
CA GLU A 304 -12.40 -21.19 -15.74
C GLU A 304 -11.80 -20.09 -16.62
N THR A 305 -11.41 -18.98 -15.99
CA THR A 305 -10.95 -17.77 -16.66
C THR A 305 -9.56 -17.41 -16.17
N VAL A 306 -8.64 -17.17 -17.11
CA VAL A 306 -7.32 -16.60 -16.84
C VAL A 306 -7.28 -15.17 -17.35
N LYS A 307 -7.15 -14.21 -16.44
CA LYS A 307 -7.04 -12.78 -16.79
C LYS A 307 -5.61 -12.31 -16.68
N ASN A 308 -5.12 -11.70 -17.74
CA ASN A 308 -3.88 -10.94 -17.77
C ASN A 308 -4.19 -9.46 -17.85
N LEU A 309 -3.60 -8.65 -16.97
CA LEU A 309 -3.60 -7.20 -17.06
C LEU A 309 -2.28 -6.73 -17.68
N GLU A 310 -2.33 -5.71 -18.51
CA GLU A 310 -1.15 -5.17 -19.19
C GLU A 310 -0.42 -4.15 -18.32
N GLU A 311 -1.17 -3.36 -17.56
CA GLU A 311 -0.68 -2.23 -16.79
C GLU A 311 -0.98 -2.40 -15.29
N ARG A 312 -0.30 -1.61 -14.46
CA ARG A 312 -0.42 -1.63 -13.01
C ARG A 312 -1.29 -0.50 -12.49
N SER A 313 -1.86 -0.65 -11.30
CA SER A 313 -2.49 0.47 -10.61
C SER A 313 -1.47 1.25 -9.76
N TRP A 314 -1.75 2.54 -9.53
CA TRP A 314 -0.88 3.49 -8.87
C TRP A 314 -1.57 4.17 -7.69
N PRO A 315 -1.83 3.44 -6.57
CA PRO A 315 -2.25 4.09 -5.35
C PRO A 315 -1.20 5.10 -4.88
N ASN A 316 -1.66 6.19 -4.30
CA ASN A 316 -0.79 7.26 -3.82
C ASN A 316 -1.43 7.94 -2.62
N GLY A 317 -0.65 8.70 -1.86
CA GLY A 317 -1.19 9.33 -0.67
C GLY A 317 -0.27 10.35 -0.04
N CYS A 318 -0.80 11.00 1.00
CA CYS A 318 -0.07 11.87 1.89
C CYS A 318 -0.40 11.52 3.34
N HIS A 319 0.62 11.17 4.12
CA HIS A 319 0.54 10.93 5.54
C HIS A 319 1.14 12.09 6.33
N ILE A 320 0.51 12.47 7.42
CA ILE A 320 0.98 13.50 8.36
C ILE A 320 0.98 12.91 9.76
N ALA A 321 2.07 13.12 10.49
CA ALA A 321 2.23 12.66 11.86
C ALA A 321 2.66 13.79 12.78
N GLU A 322 2.25 13.73 14.04
CA GLU A 322 2.78 14.56 15.11
C GLU A 322 3.24 13.66 16.28
N VAL A 323 4.42 13.95 16.79
CA VAL A 323 4.99 13.24 17.94
C VAL A 323 5.27 14.19 19.08
N GLU A 324 5.21 13.68 20.31
CA GLU A 324 5.76 14.30 21.51
C GLU A 324 6.95 13.48 22.01
N ILE A 325 8.01 14.15 22.42
CA ILE A 325 9.21 13.55 22.98
C ILE A 325 9.46 14.14 24.37
N ASP A 326 9.59 13.25 25.36
CA ASP A 326 10.04 13.62 26.68
C ASP A 326 11.58 13.71 26.68
N PRO A 327 12.19 14.88 26.83
CA PRO A 327 13.63 15.04 26.76
C PRO A 327 14.37 14.43 27.96
N GLU A 328 13.69 14.19 29.10
CA GLU A 328 14.29 13.60 30.28
C GLU A 328 14.47 12.09 30.12
N THR A 329 13.52 11.41 29.48
CA THR A 329 13.52 9.96 29.31
C THR A 329 13.86 9.51 27.89
N GLY A 330 13.69 10.38 26.90
CA GLY A 330 13.79 10.07 25.48
C GLY A 330 12.56 9.32 24.94
N SER A 331 11.48 9.23 25.72
CA SER A 331 10.22 8.59 25.30
C SER A 331 9.60 9.35 24.14
N VAL A 332 9.25 8.64 23.06
CA VAL A 332 8.57 9.18 21.88
C VAL A 332 7.15 8.65 21.84
N LYS A 333 6.18 9.54 21.77
CA LYS A 333 4.77 9.19 21.64
C LYS A 333 4.22 9.75 20.32
N LEU A 334 3.62 8.90 19.51
CA LEU A 334 2.80 9.32 18.37
C LEU A 334 1.49 9.89 18.91
N VAL A 335 1.27 11.20 18.78
CA VAL A 335 0.09 11.87 19.35
C VAL A 335 -1.00 12.18 18.34
N ARG A 336 -0.64 12.29 17.05
CA ARG A 336 -1.58 12.38 15.93
C ARG A 336 -1.01 11.69 14.70
N HIS A 337 -1.86 11.03 13.95
CA HIS A 337 -1.55 10.53 12.62
C HIS A 337 -2.80 10.59 11.76
N GLY A 338 -2.66 11.15 10.57
CA GLY A 338 -3.72 11.16 9.58
C GLY A 338 -3.18 10.95 8.17
N SER A 339 -4.04 10.48 7.30
CA SER A 339 -3.70 10.24 5.90
C SER A 339 -4.87 10.53 4.96
N VAL A 340 -4.53 10.91 3.73
CA VAL A 340 -5.44 10.91 2.59
C VAL A 340 -4.79 10.06 1.51
N ASP A 341 -5.49 9.00 1.12
CA ASP A 341 -4.95 7.97 0.23
C ASP A 341 -5.86 7.77 -0.99
N ASP A 342 -5.29 7.90 -2.17
CA ASP A 342 -5.93 7.61 -3.45
C ASP A 342 -5.96 6.10 -3.67
N THR A 343 -7.12 5.52 -3.44
CA THR A 343 -7.40 4.09 -3.56
C THR A 343 -8.18 3.76 -4.84
N GLY A 344 -8.37 4.74 -5.71
CA GLY A 344 -9.30 4.62 -6.82
C GLY A 344 -10.73 4.39 -6.31
N ASN A 345 -11.47 3.52 -7.01
CA ASN A 345 -12.82 3.15 -6.60
C ASN A 345 -12.78 2.11 -5.46
N PRO A 346 -13.16 2.46 -4.21
CA PRO A 346 -13.16 1.51 -3.10
C PRO A 346 -14.40 0.61 -3.16
N ILE A 347 -14.20 -0.70 -3.36
CA ILE A 347 -15.32 -1.67 -3.41
C ILE A 347 -15.98 -1.83 -2.04
N ASN A 348 -15.15 -1.88 -0.98
CA ASN A 348 -15.63 -1.92 0.40
C ASN A 348 -14.85 -0.91 1.26
N PRO A 349 -15.40 0.28 1.56
CA PRO A 349 -14.70 1.32 2.29
C PRO A 349 -14.21 0.91 3.68
N MET A 350 -14.98 0.10 4.42
CA MET A 350 -14.61 -0.37 5.75
C MET A 350 -13.37 -1.28 5.71
N ILE A 351 -13.28 -2.16 4.72
CA ILE A 351 -12.12 -3.03 4.54
C ILE A 351 -10.90 -2.20 4.11
N VAL A 352 -11.08 -1.21 3.24
CA VAL A 352 -10.02 -0.27 2.84
C VAL A 352 -9.47 0.47 4.05
N GLU A 353 -10.32 1.01 4.91
CA GLU A 353 -9.92 1.68 6.15
C GLU A 353 -9.14 0.74 7.07
N GLY A 354 -9.62 -0.49 7.29
CA GLY A 354 -8.93 -1.50 8.08
C GLY A 354 -7.53 -1.83 7.52
N GLN A 355 -7.37 -1.89 6.19
CA GLN A 355 -6.07 -2.08 5.55
C GLN A 355 -5.13 -0.89 5.78
N LEU A 356 -5.62 0.34 5.68
CA LEU A 356 -4.87 1.55 5.95
C LEU A 356 -4.38 1.60 7.39
N GLN A 357 -5.29 1.47 8.36
CA GLN A 357 -4.96 1.51 9.79
C GLN A 357 -3.97 0.42 10.18
N GLY A 358 -4.17 -0.82 9.71
CA GLY A 358 -3.25 -1.92 9.95
C GLY A 358 -1.86 -1.70 9.32
N GLY A 359 -1.78 -1.04 8.16
CA GLY A 359 -0.53 -0.64 7.53
C GLY A 359 0.19 0.47 8.31
N ILE A 360 -0.55 1.50 8.76
CA ILE A 360 -0.02 2.60 9.57
C ILE A 360 0.56 2.07 10.89
N ALA A 361 -0.15 1.16 11.57
CA ALA A 361 0.33 0.54 12.81
C ALA A 361 1.65 -0.21 12.61
N GLN A 362 1.81 -0.95 11.52
CA GLN A 362 3.07 -1.63 11.20
C GLN A 362 4.21 -0.65 10.91
N GLY A 363 3.95 0.41 10.15
CA GLY A 363 4.96 1.44 9.88
C GLY A 363 5.37 2.19 11.15
N ALA A 364 4.41 2.54 12.01
CA ALA A 364 4.68 3.15 13.32
C ALA A 364 5.49 2.20 14.23
N GLY A 365 5.15 0.90 14.23
CA GLY A 365 5.91 -0.13 14.95
C GLY A 365 7.38 -0.16 14.55
N GLN A 366 7.67 -0.15 13.26
CA GLN A 366 9.04 -0.12 12.73
C GLN A 366 9.81 1.14 13.16
N VAL A 367 9.15 2.29 13.17
CA VAL A 367 9.82 3.55 13.54
C VAL A 367 10.05 3.67 15.03
N LEU A 368 9.14 3.18 15.86
CA LEU A 368 9.11 3.46 17.29
C LEU A 368 9.59 2.30 18.17
N LEU A 369 9.27 1.04 17.82
CA LEU A 369 9.31 -0.09 18.75
C LEU A 369 10.14 -1.27 18.26
N GLU A 370 9.85 -1.77 17.04
CA GLU A 370 10.26 -3.10 16.59
C GLU A 370 11.77 -3.17 16.29
N ARG A 371 12.44 -4.15 16.90
CA ARG A 371 13.89 -4.34 16.76
C ARG A 371 14.27 -5.82 16.83
N ALA A 372 14.96 -6.32 15.81
CA ALA A 372 15.68 -7.59 15.86
C ALA A 372 17.09 -7.36 16.45
N VAL A 373 17.38 -7.99 17.56
CA VAL A 373 18.68 -7.88 18.28
C VAL A 373 19.39 -9.21 18.22
N TYR A 374 20.68 -9.16 17.86
CA TYR A 374 21.57 -10.32 17.82
C TYR A 374 22.73 -10.12 18.78
N ASP A 375 23.21 -11.21 19.38
CA ASP A 375 24.43 -11.21 20.15
C ASP A 375 25.70 -11.23 19.26
N SER A 376 26.89 -11.28 19.89
CA SER A 376 28.14 -11.32 19.17
C SER A 376 28.37 -12.61 18.37
N GLU A 377 27.67 -13.68 18.69
CA GLU A 377 27.72 -14.99 18.00
C GLU A 377 26.67 -15.10 16.89
N GLY A 378 25.80 -14.10 16.74
CA GLY A 378 24.77 -14.06 15.70
C GLY A 378 23.46 -14.76 16.09
N GLN A 379 23.25 -15.06 17.38
CA GLN A 379 22.01 -15.58 17.88
C GLN A 379 21.00 -14.45 18.10
N ILE A 380 19.74 -14.67 17.66
CA ILE A 380 18.68 -13.68 17.89
C ILE A 380 18.27 -13.67 19.37
N LEU A 381 18.31 -12.50 20.00
CA LEU A 381 17.89 -12.27 21.38
C LEU A 381 16.41 -11.92 21.50
N THR A 382 15.82 -11.34 20.44
CA THR A 382 14.41 -10.93 20.40
C THR A 382 13.56 -11.94 19.60
N GLY A 383 13.75 -13.23 19.90
CA GLY A 383 13.09 -14.34 19.20
C GLY A 383 11.70 -14.71 19.69
N SER A 384 11.17 -14.01 20.69
CA SER A 384 9.83 -14.23 21.25
C SER A 384 9.07 -12.92 21.42
N PHE A 385 7.73 -12.96 21.57
CA PHE A 385 6.93 -11.77 21.86
C PHE A 385 7.15 -11.19 23.27
N MET A 386 7.91 -11.86 24.13
CA MET A 386 8.41 -11.29 25.38
C MET A 386 9.48 -10.24 25.15
N ASP A 387 10.31 -10.43 24.13
CA ASP A 387 11.52 -9.65 23.88
C ASP A 387 11.36 -8.72 22.66
N TYR A 388 10.45 -9.06 21.76
CA TYR A 388 10.15 -8.28 20.55
C TYR A 388 8.98 -7.32 20.83
N ALA A 389 9.24 -6.02 20.81
CA ALA A 389 8.25 -4.99 21.13
C ALA A 389 7.26 -4.75 19.96
N MET A 390 6.32 -5.69 19.79
CA MET A 390 5.24 -5.51 18.82
C MET A 390 4.26 -4.43 19.30
N PRO A 391 3.82 -3.49 18.41
CA PRO A 391 2.88 -2.44 18.78
C PRO A 391 1.52 -2.99 19.24
N ARG A 392 0.91 -2.29 20.19
CA ARG A 392 -0.41 -2.56 20.73
C ARG A 392 -1.35 -1.40 20.45
N ALA A 393 -2.65 -1.61 20.59
CA ALA A 393 -3.66 -0.59 20.29
C ALA A 393 -3.51 0.70 21.13
N ASP A 394 -3.03 0.58 22.37
CA ASP A 394 -2.81 1.71 23.29
C ASP A 394 -1.49 2.47 23.06
N ASP A 395 -0.61 1.96 22.20
CA ASP A 395 0.61 2.68 21.79
C ASP A 395 0.31 3.82 20.79
N PHE A 396 -0.89 3.86 20.22
CA PHE A 396 -1.25 4.76 19.13
C PHE A 396 -2.48 5.62 19.42
N PRO A 397 -2.56 6.83 18.83
CA PRO A 397 -3.79 7.59 18.80
C PRO A 397 -4.78 6.95 17.81
N PHE A 398 -6.01 7.44 17.79
CA PHE A 398 -6.92 7.18 16.67
C PHE A 398 -6.31 7.72 15.37
N PHE A 399 -6.32 6.92 14.31
CA PHE A 399 -5.80 7.34 13.00
C PHE A 399 -6.89 8.05 12.19
N GLU A 400 -6.61 9.29 11.80
CA GLU A 400 -7.50 10.12 10.98
C GLU A 400 -7.27 9.79 9.48
N SER A 401 -7.70 8.60 9.03
CA SER A 401 -7.51 8.16 7.64
C SER A 401 -8.72 8.49 6.77
N SER A 402 -8.50 8.94 5.55
CA SER A 402 -9.56 9.13 4.56
C SER A 402 -9.10 8.71 3.16
N THR A 403 -10.04 8.34 2.31
CA THR A 403 -9.79 7.92 0.93
C THR A 403 -10.08 9.05 -0.06
N TYR A 404 -9.32 9.07 -1.14
CA TYR A 404 -9.55 9.91 -2.31
C TYR A 404 -9.98 9.01 -3.47
N ALA A 405 -11.23 9.15 -3.93
CA ALA A 405 -11.81 8.28 -4.96
C ALA A 405 -12.01 8.98 -6.32
N ASP A 406 -11.63 10.27 -6.43
CA ASP A 406 -11.89 11.07 -7.64
C ASP A 406 -10.88 10.80 -8.79
N ALA A 407 -9.95 9.86 -8.62
CA ALA A 407 -8.97 9.47 -9.63
C ALA A 407 -8.93 7.93 -9.79
N PRO A 408 -10.00 7.31 -10.33
CA PRO A 408 -10.04 5.86 -10.52
C PRO A 408 -8.91 5.37 -11.42
N CYS A 409 -8.48 4.13 -11.21
CA CYS A 409 -7.54 3.46 -12.10
C CYS A 409 -8.19 3.23 -13.47
N LEU A 410 -7.47 3.54 -14.54
CA LEU A 410 -7.97 3.43 -15.91
C LEU A 410 -7.64 2.08 -16.56
N THR A 411 -6.81 1.25 -15.91
CA THR A 411 -6.23 0.02 -16.49
C THR A 411 -6.91 -1.26 -15.98
N ASN A 412 -7.96 -1.13 -15.17
CA ASN A 412 -8.78 -2.27 -14.74
C ASN A 412 -10.27 -1.91 -14.68
N PRO A 413 -11.16 -2.90 -14.84
CA PRO A 413 -12.62 -2.66 -14.92
C PRO A 413 -13.25 -2.20 -13.59
N LEU A 414 -12.58 -2.39 -12.46
CA LEU A 414 -13.06 -1.96 -11.15
C LEU A 414 -12.79 -0.48 -10.87
N GLY A 415 -11.82 0.13 -11.58
CA GLY A 415 -11.31 1.44 -11.24
C GLY A 415 -10.55 1.47 -9.90
N ALA A 416 -10.33 0.31 -9.30
CA ALA A 416 -9.70 0.17 -7.98
C ALA A 416 -8.17 0.25 -8.06
N LYS A 417 -7.55 0.74 -7.00
CA LYS A 417 -6.10 0.70 -6.80
C LYS A 417 -5.77 -0.19 -5.61
N GLY A 418 -4.57 -0.77 -5.59
CA GLY A 418 -4.16 -1.67 -4.53
C GLY A 418 -3.96 -0.93 -3.20
N VAL A 419 -4.56 -1.41 -2.10
CA VAL A 419 -4.49 -0.74 -0.79
C VAL A 419 -3.74 -1.53 0.28
N GLY A 420 -3.36 -2.78 -0.03
CA GLY A 420 -2.82 -3.70 0.96
C GLY A 420 -1.55 -3.21 1.67
N GLU A 421 -0.74 -2.37 1.04
CA GLU A 421 0.59 -1.97 1.53
C GLU A 421 0.74 -0.47 1.80
N ILE A 422 -0.15 0.37 1.27
CA ILE A 422 0.02 1.82 1.25
C ILE A 422 0.15 2.46 2.64
N GLY A 423 -0.55 1.94 3.64
CA GLY A 423 -0.49 2.46 5.01
C GLY A 423 0.93 2.44 5.60
N VAL A 424 1.71 1.37 5.35
CA VAL A 424 3.08 1.27 5.84
C VAL A 424 4.04 2.17 5.06
N VAL A 425 3.78 2.35 3.77
CA VAL A 425 4.64 3.13 2.87
C VAL A 425 4.68 4.61 3.27
N GLY A 426 3.52 5.20 3.57
CA GLY A 426 3.41 6.62 3.94
C GLY A 426 3.76 6.91 5.41
N SER A 427 3.42 6.01 6.33
CA SER A 427 3.56 6.25 7.77
C SER A 427 5.01 6.29 8.25
N ILE A 428 5.89 5.43 7.75
CA ILE A 428 7.30 5.38 8.14
C ILE A 428 8.00 6.74 7.95
N PRO A 429 8.03 7.32 6.74
CA PRO A 429 8.69 8.61 6.55
C PRO A 429 7.98 9.76 7.27
N ALA A 430 6.66 9.76 7.37
CA ALA A 430 5.92 10.80 8.07
C ALA A 430 6.28 10.86 9.56
N ILE A 431 6.29 9.71 10.25
CA ILE A 431 6.64 9.62 11.67
C ILE A 431 8.12 9.94 11.89
N ALA A 432 9.02 9.44 11.04
CA ALA A 432 10.45 9.74 11.15
C ALA A 432 10.74 11.23 10.93
N ASN A 433 10.06 11.89 9.99
CA ASN A 433 10.15 13.33 9.78
C ASN A 433 9.64 14.11 11.00
N ALA A 434 8.54 13.66 11.64
CA ALA A 434 8.01 14.27 12.85
C ALA A 434 9.02 14.18 14.03
N ILE A 435 9.65 13.03 14.22
CA ILE A 435 10.68 12.85 15.25
C ILE A 435 11.84 13.79 15.02
N LEU A 436 12.34 13.90 13.79
CA LEU A 436 13.46 14.79 13.48
C LEU A 436 13.07 16.27 13.53
N ASP A 437 11.81 16.60 13.27
CA ASP A 437 11.29 17.95 13.49
C ASP A 437 11.34 18.33 14.98
N ALA A 438 10.86 17.47 15.86
CA ALA A 438 10.93 17.68 17.30
C ALA A 438 12.37 17.84 17.84
N LEU A 439 13.30 17.11 17.23
CA LEU A 439 14.70 17.10 17.64
C LEU A 439 15.59 18.12 16.91
N TRP A 440 15.04 18.85 15.92
CA TRP A 440 15.85 19.71 15.06
C TRP A 440 16.54 20.85 15.78
N GLU A 441 15.83 21.54 16.67
CA GLU A 441 16.38 22.62 17.48
C GLU A 441 17.40 22.13 18.51
N GLN A 442 17.34 20.84 18.86
CA GLN A 442 18.31 20.17 19.70
C GLN A 442 19.58 19.74 18.95
N GLY A 443 19.73 20.11 17.67
CA GLY A 443 20.91 19.78 16.86
C GLY A 443 20.90 18.38 16.22
N VAL A 444 19.92 17.54 16.49
CA VAL A 444 19.83 16.19 15.91
C VAL A 444 19.35 16.24 14.47
N ARG A 445 20.11 15.68 13.54
CA ARG A 445 19.86 15.69 12.10
C ARG A 445 19.49 14.34 11.52
N THR A 446 19.78 13.27 12.23
CA THR A 446 19.50 11.90 11.81
C THR A 446 19.39 10.98 13.01
N PHE A 447 18.66 9.90 12.88
CA PHE A 447 18.64 8.77 13.79
C PHE A 447 18.39 7.49 13.02
N ASP A 448 18.80 6.34 13.59
CA ASP A 448 18.46 5.02 13.06
C ASP A 448 17.17 4.52 13.74
N MET A 449 16.24 3.96 12.97
CA MET A 449 15.06 3.30 13.53
C MET A 449 15.45 2.01 14.28
N PRO A 450 14.66 1.60 15.29
CA PRO A 450 13.57 2.32 15.93
C PRO A 450 14.04 3.42 16.89
N ALA A 451 13.16 4.38 17.14
CA ALA A 451 13.37 5.53 18.02
C ALA A 451 13.08 5.17 19.50
N TYR A 452 13.69 4.11 20.04
CA TYR A 452 13.46 3.72 21.42
C TYR A 452 14.06 4.73 22.42
N PRO A 453 13.49 4.85 23.64
CA PRO A 453 13.80 5.95 24.57
C PRO A 453 15.29 6.15 24.84
N GLN A 454 16.04 5.10 25.14
CA GLN A 454 17.48 5.21 25.43
C GLN A 454 18.28 5.79 24.25
N LYS A 455 17.90 5.48 23.00
CA LYS A 455 18.56 6.02 21.80
C LYS A 455 18.32 7.50 21.67
N ILE A 456 17.06 7.93 21.76
CA ILE A 456 16.67 9.35 21.67
C ILE A 456 17.30 10.14 22.80
N TRP A 457 17.25 9.65 24.03
CA TRP A 457 17.91 10.27 25.16
C TRP A 457 19.42 10.47 24.94
N LYS A 458 20.14 9.44 24.45
CA LYS A 458 21.57 9.56 24.13
C LYS A 458 21.86 10.61 23.07
N LEU A 459 21.00 10.75 22.05
CA LEU A 459 21.15 11.80 21.03
C LEU A 459 21.04 13.19 21.65
N LEU A 460 20.06 13.40 22.52
CA LEU A 460 19.88 14.66 23.24
C LEU A 460 21.07 15.00 24.16
N GLN A 461 21.60 14.01 24.91
CA GLN A 461 22.75 14.21 25.81
C GLN A 461 24.06 14.51 25.05
N LYS A 462 24.26 13.92 23.87
CA LYS A 462 25.46 14.17 23.07
C LYS A 462 25.53 15.61 22.60
N GLN A 463 24.43 16.14 22.11
CA GLN A 463 24.36 17.53 21.64
C GLN A 463 24.55 18.55 22.77
N SER A 464 24.01 18.28 23.97
CA SER A 464 24.23 19.15 25.15
C SER A 464 25.71 19.24 25.56
N ARG A 465 26.55 18.20 25.27
CA ARG A 465 27.98 18.21 25.57
C ARG A 465 28.83 18.89 24.49
N GLU A 466 28.36 18.96 23.26
CA GLU A 466 29.08 19.64 22.15
C GLU A 466 28.81 21.17 22.16
N THR A 467 27.85 21.63 22.94
CA THR A 467 27.46 23.05 23.07
C THR A 467 28.10 23.74 24.27
N ILE A 468 28.82 23.01 25.18
CA ILE A 468 29.59 23.52 26.29
C ILE A 468 31.10 23.49 25.92
#